data_d9f1e55155387d5b4d44158a39b163b9
#
_entry.id   d9f1e55155387d5b4d44158a39b163b9
#
_cell.length_a   1.000
_cell.length_b   1.000
_cell.length_c   1.000
_cell.angle_alpha   90.00
_cell.angle_beta   90.00
_cell.angle_gamma   90.00
#
_symmetry.space_group_name_H-M   'P 1'
#
loop_
_entity.id
_entity.type
_entity.pdbx_description
1 polymer ?
#
loop_
_entity_poly.entity_id
_entity_poly.type
_entity_poly.pdbx_seq_one_letter_code
_entity_poly.pdbx_strand_id
1 'polypeptide(L)'
;MASVIGFYSLNFGLFISLIIVFFSIKNFRNENIFDDKILSFTFLQFIFVVVSFLGLIISFVNSDFSNETVFNHSHTTIPLFYKITGTWGNHEGSLLLWLLVLTLFILLFLLKSKEQYKRYRILTLLFQQIIIIGFFIFLIKTSNPFSYIFPVPNEGLGLNPILQDPALAIHPPILYLGYVGSSIIFSATLSATSLNYISSKWAKHIKGWVSLSWIFLTLGILLGSIWAYYELGWGGFWFWDPVENVSLMPWLALTTLFHFILILERKLIFTSWVIILSISTFTLSMIGTFLV
;
A
#
# COMPACT_ATOMS: atom_id res chain seq x y z
N MET A 1 -0.14 -26.25 1.83
CA MET A 1 1.03 -25.98 0.96
C MET A 1 1.12 -24.52 0.54
N ALA A 2 0.07 -23.92 -0.02
CA ALA A 2 0.08 -22.53 -0.48
C ALA A 2 0.41 -21.53 0.64
N SER A 3 -0.15 -21.72 1.83
CA SER A 3 0.12 -20.92 3.02
C SER A 3 1.62 -20.95 3.41
N VAL A 4 2.26 -22.13 3.32
CA VAL A 4 3.69 -22.29 3.62
C VAL A 4 4.56 -21.55 2.60
N ILE A 5 4.24 -21.67 1.31
CA ILE A 5 4.94 -20.92 0.23
C ILE A 5 4.76 -19.42 0.45
N GLY A 6 3.55 -18.97 0.79
CA GLY A 6 3.26 -17.57 1.10
C GLY A 6 4.10 -17.03 2.25
N PHE A 7 4.20 -17.77 3.34
CA PHE A 7 5.01 -17.42 4.50
C PHE A 7 6.51 -17.29 4.18
N TYR A 8 7.09 -18.28 3.51
CA TYR A 8 8.50 -18.19 3.13
C TYR A 8 8.76 -17.08 2.13
N SER A 9 7.84 -16.84 1.17
CA SER A 9 7.95 -15.73 0.23
C SER A 9 7.92 -14.38 0.94
N LEU A 10 7.08 -14.21 1.98
CA LEU A 10 7.06 -13.00 2.80
C LEU A 10 8.42 -12.76 3.47
N ASN A 11 9.01 -13.79 4.06
CA ASN A 11 10.33 -13.71 4.71
C ASN A 11 11.46 -13.43 3.71
N PHE A 12 11.43 -14.07 2.52
CA PHE A 12 12.39 -13.75 1.46
C PHE A 12 12.24 -12.32 0.94
N GLY A 13 11.00 -11.81 0.85
CA GLY A 13 10.73 -10.40 0.52
C GLY A 13 11.41 -9.44 1.49
N LEU A 14 11.34 -9.69 2.80
CA LEU A 14 12.06 -8.93 3.82
C LEU A 14 13.59 -9.01 3.63
N PHE A 15 14.12 -10.21 3.40
CA PHE A 15 15.55 -10.38 3.17
C PHE A 15 16.03 -9.59 1.95
N ILE A 16 15.30 -9.62 0.84
CA ILE A 16 15.60 -8.82 -0.34
C ILE A 16 15.52 -7.31 -0.04
N SER A 17 14.57 -6.86 0.82
CA SER A 17 14.53 -5.46 1.26
C SER A 17 15.83 -5.00 1.90
N LEU A 18 16.41 -5.83 2.78
CA LEU A 18 17.70 -5.53 3.42
C LEU A 18 18.84 -5.47 2.41
N ILE A 19 18.84 -6.35 1.42
CA ILE A 19 19.80 -6.31 0.31
C ILE A 19 19.66 -5.00 -0.49
N ILE A 20 18.43 -4.60 -0.82
CA ILE A 20 18.16 -3.34 -1.53
C ILE A 20 18.71 -2.15 -0.74
N VAL A 21 18.45 -2.09 0.56
CA VAL A 21 18.96 -1.02 1.43
C VAL A 21 20.48 -0.99 1.43
N PHE A 22 21.13 -2.14 1.60
CA PHE A 22 22.59 -2.24 1.59
C PHE A 22 23.20 -1.71 0.28
N PHE A 23 22.71 -2.17 -0.88
CA PHE A 23 23.19 -1.70 -2.17
C PHE A 23 22.86 -0.23 -2.41
N SER A 24 21.69 0.24 -1.97
CA SER A 24 21.29 1.63 -2.11
C SER A 24 22.19 2.57 -1.31
N ILE A 25 22.55 2.22 -0.07
CA ILE A 25 23.49 3.01 0.75
C ILE A 25 24.87 3.03 0.11
N LYS A 26 25.37 1.87 -0.35
CA LYS A 26 26.65 1.77 -1.03
C LYS A 26 26.69 2.67 -2.27
N ASN A 27 25.65 2.63 -3.09
CA ASN A 27 25.59 3.39 -4.34
C ASN A 27 25.31 4.87 -4.13
N PHE A 28 24.63 5.25 -3.05
CA PHE A 28 24.44 6.64 -2.68
C PHE A 28 25.76 7.35 -2.34
N ARG A 29 26.71 6.64 -1.72
CA ARG A 29 28.05 7.15 -1.40
C ARG A 29 28.93 7.25 -2.65
N ASN A 30 28.81 6.33 -3.57
CA ASN A 30 29.59 6.29 -4.82
C ASN A 30 28.78 6.96 -5.94
N GLU A 31 29.23 8.11 -6.45
CA GLU A 31 28.48 8.95 -7.40
C GLU A 31 28.05 8.25 -8.69
N ASN A 32 28.47 7.04 -8.92
CA ASN A 32 28.54 6.49 -10.27
C ASN A 32 27.48 5.48 -10.69
N ILE A 33 26.60 4.95 -9.83
CA ILE A 33 25.78 3.85 -10.37
C ILE A 33 24.42 3.73 -9.67
N PHE A 34 23.35 4.16 -10.35
CA PHE A 34 22.08 3.45 -10.22
C PHE A 34 22.30 2.11 -10.92
N ASP A 35 22.64 1.10 -10.14
CA ASP A 35 22.96 -0.23 -10.64
C ASP A 35 21.64 -0.90 -11.09
N ASP A 36 21.62 -1.48 -12.29
CA ASP A 36 20.51 -2.32 -12.77
C ASP A 36 20.17 -3.44 -11.78
N LYS A 37 21.12 -3.84 -10.95
CA LYS A 37 20.95 -4.77 -9.84
C LYS A 37 19.90 -4.27 -8.82
N ILE A 38 19.88 -2.97 -8.49
CA ILE A 38 18.88 -2.42 -7.55
C ILE A 38 17.48 -2.58 -8.14
N LEU A 39 17.30 -2.28 -9.42
CA LEU A 39 16.01 -2.47 -10.09
C LEU A 39 15.61 -3.95 -10.12
N SER A 40 16.56 -4.84 -10.41
CA SER A 40 16.33 -6.29 -10.42
C SER A 40 15.93 -6.81 -9.03
N PHE A 41 16.60 -6.37 -7.95
CA PHE A 41 16.23 -6.74 -6.59
C PHE A 41 14.87 -6.16 -6.19
N THR A 42 14.54 -4.93 -6.59
CA THR A 42 13.23 -4.33 -6.33
C THR A 42 12.11 -5.09 -7.07
N PHE A 43 12.37 -5.53 -8.29
CA PHE A 43 11.46 -6.40 -9.03
C PHE A 43 11.30 -7.75 -8.35
N LEU A 44 12.39 -8.38 -7.91
CA LEU A 44 12.38 -9.65 -7.20
C LEU A 44 11.61 -9.55 -5.86
N GLN A 45 11.81 -8.45 -5.11
CA GLN A 45 11.03 -8.16 -3.89
C GLN A 45 9.52 -8.12 -4.20
N PHE A 46 9.13 -7.39 -5.23
CA PHE A 46 7.72 -7.33 -5.65
C PHE A 46 7.17 -8.71 -6.00
N ILE A 47 7.93 -9.54 -6.74
CA ILE A 47 7.53 -10.91 -7.07
C ILE A 47 7.30 -11.75 -5.81
N PHE A 48 8.19 -11.69 -4.82
CA PHE A 48 8.01 -12.43 -3.56
C PHE A 48 6.75 -11.99 -2.81
N VAL A 49 6.42 -10.69 -2.81
CA VAL A 49 5.19 -10.19 -2.19
C VAL A 49 3.95 -10.64 -2.98
N VAL A 50 4.01 -10.63 -4.32
CA VAL A 50 2.94 -11.19 -5.18
C VAL A 50 2.72 -12.66 -4.88
N VAL A 51 3.79 -13.47 -4.81
CA VAL A 51 3.69 -14.90 -4.50
C VAL A 51 3.12 -15.12 -3.10
N SER A 52 3.51 -14.30 -2.13
CA SER A 52 2.93 -14.33 -0.78
C SER A 52 1.43 -14.04 -0.81
N PHE A 53 1.00 -13.00 -1.49
CA PHE A 53 -0.41 -12.62 -1.60
C PHE A 53 -1.24 -13.68 -2.34
N LEU A 54 -0.72 -14.22 -3.44
CA LEU A 54 -1.35 -15.33 -4.16
C LEU A 54 -1.42 -16.60 -3.31
N GLY A 55 -0.40 -16.87 -2.49
CA GLY A 55 -0.41 -17.98 -1.53
C GLY A 55 -1.58 -17.88 -0.55
N LEU A 56 -1.88 -16.68 -0.06
CA LEU A 56 -3.03 -16.45 0.82
C LEU A 56 -4.36 -16.61 0.05
N ILE A 57 -4.49 -16.04 -1.16
CA ILE A 57 -5.69 -16.22 -2.01
C ILE A 57 -5.96 -17.72 -2.23
N ILE A 58 -4.94 -18.49 -2.61
CA ILE A 58 -5.08 -19.93 -2.89
C ILE A 58 -5.50 -20.67 -1.61
N SER A 59 -5.01 -20.26 -0.43
CA SER A 59 -5.42 -20.85 0.85
C SER A 59 -6.90 -20.59 1.14
N PHE A 60 -7.40 -19.39 0.87
CA PHE A 60 -8.84 -19.05 0.98
C PHE A 60 -9.69 -19.85 -0.02
N VAL A 61 -9.29 -19.90 -1.29
CA VAL A 61 -10.02 -20.63 -2.34
C VAL A 61 -10.14 -22.11 -2.00
N ASN A 62 -9.06 -22.72 -1.49
CA ASN A 62 -9.02 -24.13 -1.11
C ASN A 62 -9.63 -24.41 0.28
N SER A 63 -10.10 -23.38 1.01
CA SER A 63 -10.60 -23.53 2.38
C SER A 63 -9.58 -24.26 3.29
N ASP A 64 -8.31 -23.82 3.24
CA ASP A 64 -7.21 -24.40 4.04
C ASP A 64 -7.31 -23.91 5.49
N PHE A 65 -8.14 -24.57 6.30
CA PHE A 65 -8.39 -24.20 7.70
C PHE A 65 -7.22 -24.52 8.64
N SER A 66 -6.11 -25.06 8.13
CA SER A 66 -4.85 -25.07 8.86
C SER A 66 -4.24 -23.67 9.02
N ASN A 67 -4.64 -22.73 8.15
CA ASN A 67 -4.30 -21.32 8.24
C ASN A 67 -5.34 -20.58 9.11
N GLU A 68 -4.88 -19.90 10.16
CA GLU A 68 -5.72 -19.21 11.14
C GLU A 68 -6.58 -18.09 10.50
N THR A 69 -6.01 -17.31 9.59
CA THR A 69 -6.72 -16.24 8.89
C THR A 69 -7.85 -16.81 8.03
N VAL A 70 -7.62 -17.94 7.35
CA VAL A 70 -8.64 -18.62 6.54
C VAL A 70 -9.72 -19.21 7.43
N PHE A 71 -9.35 -19.84 8.55
CA PHE A 71 -10.30 -20.38 9.53
C PHE A 71 -11.24 -19.30 10.07
N ASN A 72 -10.69 -18.17 10.48
CA ASN A 72 -11.47 -17.09 11.09
C ASN A 72 -12.40 -16.36 10.10
N HIS A 73 -12.09 -16.35 8.79
CA HIS A 73 -12.75 -15.47 7.82
C HIS A 73 -13.25 -16.20 6.56
N SER A 74 -13.35 -17.55 6.59
CA SER A 74 -13.88 -18.31 5.46
C SER A 74 -14.68 -19.54 5.94
N HIS A 75 -15.45 -20.13 5.00
CA HIS A 75 -16.24 -21.35 5.20
C HIS A 75 -16.34 -22.07 3.86
N THR A 76 -16.55 -23.41 3.86
CA THR A 76 -16.64 -24.18 2.61
C THR A 76 -17.79 -23.71 1.72
N THR A 77 -18.91 -23.29 2.28
CA THR A 77 -20.14 -22.87 1.56
C THR A 77 -20.07 -21.46 0.97
N ILE A 78 -19.06 -20.65 1.31
CA ILE A 78 -18.94 -19.28 0.79
C ILE A 78 -18.68 -19.32 -0.73
N PRO A 79 -19.39 -18.51 -1.55
CA PRO A 79 -19.13 -18.38 -2.98
C PRO A 79 -17.67 -18.00 -3.28
N LEU A 80 -17.14 -18.56 -4.39
CA LEU A 80 -15.73 -18.37 -4.77
C LEU A 80 -15.30 -16.91 -4.82
N PHE A 81 -16.15 -16.02 -5.31
CA PHE A 81 -15.89 -14.58 -5.35
C PHE A 81 -15.58 -14.03 -3.94
N TYR A 82 -16.39 -14.37 -2.95
CA TYR A 82 -16.19 -13.90 -1.57
C TYR A 82 -15.06 -14.66 -0.84
N LYS A 83 -14.69 -15.86 -1.25
CA LYS A 83 -13.44 -16.49 -0.79
C LYS A 83 -12.22 -15.70 -1.25
N ILE A 84 -12.18 -15.28 -2.52
CA ILE A 84 -11.09 -14.45 -3.04
C ILE A 84 -11.04 -13.11 -2.34
N THR A 85 -12.17 -12.42 -2.22
CA THR A 85 -12.22 -11.08 -1.63
C THR A 85 -12.08 -11.10 -0.11
N GLY A 86 -12.44 -12.20 0.55
CA GLY A 86 -12.17 -12.46 1.96
C GLY A 86 -10.68 -12.40 2.32
N THR A 87 -9.79 -12.61 1.32
CA THR A 87 -8.33 -12.45 1.51
C THR A 87 -7.95 -11.07 2.05
N TRP A 88 -8.60 -10.01 1.61
CA TRP A 88 -8.36 -8.64 2.11
C TRP A 88 -9.52 -8.09 2.96
N GLY A 89 -10.54 -8.88 3.22
CA GLY A 89 -11.64 -8.56 4.12
C GLY A 89 -11.33 -8.78 5.61
N ASN A 90 -10.06 -8.90 5.97
CA ASN A 90 -9.55 -9.10 7.32
C ASN A 90 -8.27 -8.29 7.54
N HIS A 91 -7.86 -8.14 8.80
CA HIS A 91 -6.72 -7.31 9.18
C HIS A 91 -5.40 -7.79 8.56
N GLU A 92 -5.08 -9.07 8.66
CA GLU A 92 -3.81 -9.66 8.22
C GLU A 92 -3.66 -9.58 6.70
N GLY A 93 -4.71 -9.96 5.98
CA GLY A 93 -4.71 -9.96 4.51
C GLY A 93 -4.75 -8.55 3.93
N SER A 94 -5.44 -7.61 4.56
CA SER A 94 -5.45 -6.21 4.13
C SER A 94 -4.08 -5.55 4.31
N LEU A 95 -3.35 -5.86 5.38
CA LEU A 95 -1.97 -5.39 5.57
C LEU A 95 -1.00 -6.02 4.57
N LEU A 96 -1.23 -7.28 4.16
CA LEU A 96 -0.45 -7.90 3.10
C LEU A 96 -0.72 -7.22 1.73
N LEU A 97 -1.97 -6.83 1.46
CA LEU A 97 -2.32 -6.00 0.30
C LEU A 97 -1.63 -4.62 0.36
N TRP A 98 -1.53 -4.00 1.54
CA TRP A 98 -0.76 -2.77 1.75
C TRP A 98 0.68 -2.93 1.32
N LEU A 99 1.33 -4.00 1.78
CA LEU A 99 2.72 -4.31 1.43
C LEU A 99 2.88 -4.54 -0.07
N LEU A 100 1.91 -5.19 -0.72
CA LEU A 100 1.88 -5.39 -2.16
C LEU A 100 1.84 -4.04 -2.90
N VAL A 101 0.98 -3.12 -2.49
CA VAL A 101 0.87 -1.79 -3.10
C VAL A 101 2.14 -0.97 -2.86
N LEU A 102 2.73 -1.00 -1.64
CA LEU A 102 4.00 -0.31 -1.35
C LEU A 102 5.13 -0.77 -2.30
N THR A 103 5.27 -2.08 -2.49
CA THR A 103 6.31 -2.64 -3.35
C THR A 103 6.03 -2.40 -4.84
N LEU A 104 4.77 -2.41 -5.26
CA LEU A 104 4.35 -2.05 -6.61
C LEU A 104 4.71 -0.58 -6.93
N PHE A 105 4.36 0.34 -6.04
CA PHE A 105 4.55 1.78 -6.31
C PHE A 105 6.03 2.16 -6.38
N ILE A 106 6.89 1.61 -5.52
CA ILE A 106 8.33 1.89 -5.64
C ILE A 106 8.93 1.30 -6.92
N LEU A 107 8.51 0.11 -7.33
CA LEU A 107 8.92 -0.48 -8.60
C LEU A 107 8.51 0.41 -9.79
N LEU A 108 7.24 0.81 -9.84
CA LEU A 108 6.73 1.71 -10.89
C LEU A 108 7.43 3.07 -10.87
N PHE A 109 7.73 3.60 -9.68
CA PHE A 109 8.49 4.85 -9.54
C PHE A 109 9.88 4.73 -10.17
N LEU A 110 10.61 3.67 -9.86
CA LEU A 110 11.96 3.46 -10.42
C LEU A 110 11.92 3.31 -11.94
N LEU A 111 10.91 2.65 -12.49
CA LEU A 111 10.73 2.50 -13.93
C LEU A 111 10.42 3.83 -14.63
N LYS A 112 9.56 4.67 -14.01
CA LYS A 112 9.14 5.97 -14.60
C LYS A 112 10.10 7.13 -14.33
N SER A 113 11.01 7.00 -13.38
CA SER A 113 11.93 8.06 -12.97
C SER A 113 13.33 7.96 -13.59
N LYS A 114 13.53 7.19 -14.67
CA LYS A 114 14.85 6.93 -15.30
C LYS A 114 15.60 8.21 -15.66
N GLU A 115 14.89 9.26 -16.08
CA GLU A 115 15.47 10.55 -16.45
C GLU A 115 15.71 11.50 -15.26
N GLN A 116 15.30 11.09 -14.06
CA GLN A 116 15.49 11.88 -12.86
C GLN A 116 16.91 11.69 -12.30
N TYR A 117 17.33 12.63 -11.44
CA TYR A 117 18.65 12.60 -10.80
C TYR A 117 18.87 11.30 -10.01
N LYS A 118 19.96 10.60 -10.27
CA LYS A 118 20.22 9.26 -9.71
C LYS A 118 20.19 9.22 -8.19
N ARG A 119 20.80 10.19 -7.49
CA ARG A 119 20.79 10.26 -6.04
C ARG A 119 19.36 10.47 -5.49
N TYR A 120 18.53 11.26 -6.17
CA TYR A 120 17.13 11.43 -5.81
C TYR A 120 16.35 10.10 -5.89
N ARG A 121 16.56 9.33 -6.94
CA ARG A 121 15.91 8.01 -7.11
C ARG A 121 16.33 7.02 -6.01
N ILE A 122 17.63 6.95 -5.71
CA ILE A 122 18.16 6.06 -4.65
C ILE A 122 17.65 6.48 -3.28
N LEU A 123 17.64 7.78 -2.98
CA LEU A 123 17.17 8.27 -1.68
C LEU A 123 15.67 8.08 -1.51
N THR A 124 14.88 8.26 -2.59
CA THR A 124 13.45 7.92 -2.59
C THR A 124 13.23 6.43 -2.31
N LEU A 125 14.03 5.56 -2.93
CA LEU A 125 13.99 4.12 -2.67
C LEU A 125 14.33 3.81 -1.21
N LEU A 126 15.35 4.44 -0.63
CA LEU A 126 15.73 4.24 0.77
C LEU A 126 14.61 4.63 1.73
N PHE A 127 13.98 5.80 1.58
CA PHE A 127 12.84 6.19 2.41
C PHE A 127 11.67 5.22 2.25
N GLN A 128 11.37 4.80 1.04
CA GLN A 128 10.30 3.83 0.79
C GLN A 128 10.62 2.46 1.39
N GLN A 129 11.88 2.00 1.33
CA GLN A 129 12.28 0.72 1.92
C GLN A 129 12.21 0.72 3.46
N ILE A 130 12.41 1.85 4.12
CA ILE A 130 12.20 1.97 5.57
C ILE A 130 10.73 1.67 5.91
N ILE A 131 9.79 2.22 5.14
CA ILE A 131 8.36 1.96 5.33
C ILE A 131 8.05 0.48 5.04
N ILE A 132 8.52 -0.05 3.92
CA ILE A 132 8.32 -1.44 3.50
C ILE A 132 8.85 -2.43 4.55
N ILE A 133 10.06 -2.21 5.07
CA ILE A 133 10.66 -3.05 6.12
C ILE A 133 9.82 -2.99 7.40
N GLY A 134 9.33 -1.81 7.79
CA GLY A 134 8.43 -1.65 8.92
C GLY A 134 7.17 -2.52 8.76
N PHE A 135 6.53 -2.51 7.59
CA PHE A 135 5.37 -3.35 7.28
C PHE A 135 5.71 -4.85 7.25
N PHE A 136 6.84 -5.25 6.70
CA PHE A 136 7.27 -6.65 6.76
C PHE A 136 7.43 -7.14 8.20
N ILE A 137 8.11 -6.37 9.04
CA ILE A 137 8.32 -6.72 10.45
C ILE A 137 6.98 -6.78 11.19
N PHE A 138 6.10 -5.81 10.95
CA PHE A 138 4.77 -5.79 11.56
C PHE A 138 3.94 -7.01 11.16
N LEU A 139 3.88 -7.35 9.86
CA LEU A 139 3.18 -8.53 9.36
C LEU A 139 3.75 -9.82 9.96
N ILE A 140 5.07 -10.00 9.96
CA ILE A 140 5.69 -11.24 10.43
C ILE A 140 5.52 -11.44 11.94
N LYS A 141 5.53 -10.34 12.73
CA LYS A 141 5.57 -10.41 14.19
C LYS A 141 4.21 -10.28 14.87
N THR A 142 3.33 -9.45 14.34
CA THR A 142 2.06 -9.09 15.00
C THR A 142 0.82 -9.49 14.23
N SER A 143 0.86 -9.51 12.90
CA SER A 143 -0.33 -9.72 12.06
C SER A 143 -0.01 -10.71 10.94
N ASN A 144 0.49 -11.90 11.32
CA ASN A 144 0.96 -12.89 10.36
C ASN A 144 -0.22 -13.57 9.64
N PRO A 145 -0.41 -13.34 8.32
CA PRO A 145 -1.51 -13.94 7.57
C PRO A 145 -1.35 -15.45 7.34
N PHE A 146 -0.23 -16.03 7.79
CA PHE A 146 0.11 -17.44 7.62
C PHE A 146 0.29 -18.18 8.95
N SER A 147 -0.31 -17.65 10.04
CA SER A 147 -0.37 -18.35 11.33
C SER A 147 -1.05 -19.70 11.17
N TYR A 148 -0.55 -20.70 11.88
CA TYR A 148 -1.00 -22.09 11.77
C TYR A 148 -1.81 -22.51 13.01
N ILE A 149 -2.92 -23.23 12.80
CA ILE A 149 -3.74 -23.81 13.86
C ILE A 149 -3.57 -25.32 13.90
N PHE A 150 -3.40 -25.85 15.11
CA PHE A 150 -3.40 -27.30 15.38
C PHE A 150 -4.18 -27.61 16.68
N PRO A 151 -5.07 -28.62 16.72
CA PRO A 151 -5.49 -29.47 15.59
C PRO A 151 -6.25 -28.69 14.51
N VAL A 152 -6.12 -29.15 13.26
CA VAL A 152 -6.77 -28.49 12.11
C VAL A 152 -8.29 -28.61 12.25
N PRO A 153 -9.03 -27.48 12.27
CA PRO A 153 -10.50 -27.51 12.32
C PRO A 153 -11.11 -28.10 11.05
N ASN A 154 -12.26 -28.76 11.18
CA ASN A 154 -12.98 -29.34 10.04
C ASN A 154 -13.67 -28.27 9.18
N GLU A 155 -14.02 -27.13 9.77
CA GLU A 155 -14.76 -26.06 9.09
C GLU A 155 -14.33 -24.69 9.66
N GLY A 156 -14.48 -23.62 8.84
CA GLY A 156 -14.16 -22.25 9.25
C GLY A 156 -15.34 -21.52 9.87
N LEU A 157 -15.06 -20.38 10.53
CA LEU A 157 -16.06 -19.57 11.24
C LEU A 157 -16.94 -18.74 10.28
N GLY A 158 -16.50 -18.58 9.03
CA GLY A 158 -17.23 -17.83 8.02
C GLY A 158 -16.81 -16.36 7.88
N LEU A 159 -17.18 -15.77 6.75
CA LEU A 159 -17.01 -14.33 6.50
C LEU A 159 -18.26 -13.59 7.01
N ASN A 160 -18.06 -12.46 7.69
CA ASN A 160 -19.15 -11.61 8.12
C ASN A 160 -20.09 -11.30 6.94
N PRO A 161 -21.41 -11.54 7.05
CA PRO A 161 -22.37 -11.30 5.97
C PRO A 161 -22.30 -9.89 5.37
N ILE A 162 -22.08 -8.85 6.20
CA ILE A 162 -21.93 -7.45 5.76
C ILE A 162 -20.75 -7.28 4.77
N LEU A 163 -19.72 -8.14 4.85
CA LEU A 163 -18.58 -8.13 3.95
C LEU A 163 -18.84 -8.88 2.63
N GLN A 164 -19.96 -9.59 2.52
CA GLN A 164 -20.34 -10.33 1.31
C GLN A 164 -21.13 -9.45 0.34
N ASP A 165 -20.53 -8.32 -0.03
CA ASP A 165 -21.07 -7.34 -0.95
C ASP A 165 -20.06 -7.02 -2.08
N PRO A 166 -20.50 -6.89 -3.35
CA PRO A 166 -19.60 -6.63 -4.47
C PRO A 166 -18.91 -5.26 -4.41
N ALA A 167 -19.59 -4.20 -3.93
CA ALA A 167 -18.98 -2.88 -3.82
C ALA A 167 -17.92 -2.87 -2.73
N LEU A 168 -18.20 -3.50 -1.57
CA LEU A 168 -17.23 -3.66 -0.51
C LEU A 168 -16.04 -4.55 -0.94
N ALA A 169 -16.30 -5.59 -1.73
CA ALA A 169 -15.24 -6.46 -2.24
C ALA A 169 -14.20 -5.71 -3.09
N ILE A 170 -14.63 -4.72 -3.86
CA ILE A 170 -13.78 -3.94 -4.78
C ILE A 170 -13.21 -2.67 -4.12
N HIS A 171 -13.93 -2.10 -3.15
CA HIS A 171 -13.57 -0.85 -2.48
C HIS A 171 -12.15 -0.85 -1.86
N PRO A 172 -11.71 -1.83 -1.03
CA PRO A 172 -10.43 -1.74 -0.33
C PRO A 172 -9.22 -1.76 -1.28
N PRO A 173 -9.14 -2.60 -2.32
CA PRO A 173 -8.02 -2.55 -3.27
C PRO A 173 -7.90 -1.20 -3.97
N ILE A 174 -9.01 -0.58 -4.38
CA ILE A 174 -9.02 0.72 -5.03
C ILE A 174 -8.62 1.82 -4.05
N LEU A 175 -9.16 1.81 -2.83
CA LEU A 175 -8.81 2.75 -1.78
C LEU A 175 -7.30 2.69 -1.48
N TYR A 176 -6.73 1.50 -1.37
CA TYR A 176 -5.31 1.31 -1.05
C TYR A 176 -4.38 1.80 -2.15
N LEU A 177 -4.75 1.71 -3.42
CA LEU A 177 -3.97 2.33 -4.50
C LEU A 177 -3.83 3.85 -4.32
N GLY A 178 -4.84 4.52 -3.77
CA GLY A 178 -4.76 5.95 -3.45
C GLY A 178 -4.09 6.23 -2.11
N TYR A 179 -4.52 5.54 -1.08
CA TYR A 179 -4.13 5.73 0.31
C TYR A 179 -2.65 5.37 0.53
N VAL A 180 -2.27 4.15 0.15
CA VAL A 180 -0.89 3.66 0.23
C VAL A 180 0.00 4.30 -0.84
N GLY A 181 -0.57 4.62 -2.01
CA GLY A 181 0.12 5.31 -3.10
C GLY A 181 0.70 6.67 -2.68
N SER A 182 0.11 7.33 -1.67
CA SER A 182 0.65 8.56 -1.09
C SER A 182 2.05 8.39 -0.47
N SER A 183 2.45 7.17 -0.11
CA SER A 183 3.78 6.86 0.42
C SER A 183 4.91 7.21 -0.54
N ILE A 184 4.69 7.04 -1.85
CA ILE A 184 5.70 7.38 -2.86
C ILE A 184 5.87 8.90 -2.98
N ILE A 185 4.76 9.66 -2.81
CA ILE A 185 4.80 11.12 -2.78
C ILE A 185 5.61 11.60 -1.58
N PHE A 186 5.36 11.01 -0.41
CA PHE A 186 6.09 11.26 0.82
C PHE A 186 7.60 10.98 0.64
N SER A 187 7.98 9.78 0.23
CA SER A 187 9.37 9.36 0.07
C SER A 187 10.11 10.20 -0.98
N ALA A 188 9.44 10.51 -2.10
CA ALA A 188 9.98 11.36 -3.17
C ALA A 188 10.17 12.81 -2.72
N THR A 189 9.24 13.35 -1.94
CA THR A 189 9.35 14.72 -1.40
C THR A 189 10.44 14.83 -0.35
N LEU A 190 10.57 13.87 0.57
CA LEU A 190 11.67 13.83 1.53
C LEU A 190 13.04 13.78 0.82
N SER A 191 13.15 12.94 -0.20
CA SER A 191 14.36 12.83 -1.01
C SER A 191 14.69 14.15 -1.73
N ALA A 192 13.71 14.77 -2.38
CA ALA A 192 13.91 16.02 -3.10
C ALA A 192 14.27 17.18 -2.16
N THR A 193 13.66 17.24 -0.98
CA THR A 193 13.96 18.23 0.06
C THR A 193 15.37 18.05 0.58
N SER A 194 15.79 16.83 0.92
CA SER A 194 17.14 16.54 1.43
C SER A 194 18.25 16.84 0.44
N LEU A 195 17.96 16.82 -0.87
CA LEU A 195 18.93 17.07 -1.95
C LEU A 195 18.81 18.46 -2.56
N ASN A 196 17.95 19.34 -2.03
CA ASN A 196 17.60 20.63 -2.65
C ASN A 196 17.23 20.49 -4.13
N TYR A 197 16.47 19.41 -4.48
CA TYR A 197 16.16 19.05 -5.86
C TYR A 197 14.78 19.53 -6.32
N ILE A 198 14.02 20.21 -5.44
CA ILE A 198 12.69 20.71 -5.75
C ILE A 198 12.80 21.79 -6.85
N SER A 199 12.14 21.55 -7.97
CA SER A 199 12.17 22.37 -9.17
C SER A 199 10.87 22.22 -9.96
N SER A 200 10.62 23.06 -10.98
CA SER A 200 9.48 22.87 -11.89
C SER A 200 9.50 21.50 -12.57
N LYS A 201 10.70 21.00 -12.94
CA LYS A 201 10.87 19.67 -13.54
C LYS A 201 10.49 18.56 -12.55
N TRP A 202 10.90 18.66 -11.29
CA TRP A 202 10.49 17.75 -10.23
C TRP A 202 8.98 17.82 -9.99
N ALA A 203 8.40 19.03 -9.90
CA ALA A 203 6.96 19.23 -9.71
C ALA A 203 6.14 18.56 -10.83
N LYS A 204 6.57 18.72 -12.09
CA LYS A 204 5.96 18.04 -13.25
C LYS A 204 6.01 16.52 -13.13
N HIS A 205 7.11 15.95 -12.62
CA HIS A 205 7.26 14.52 -12.41
C HIS A 205 6.35 14.01 -11.30
N ILE A 206 6.37 14.66 -10.12
CA ILE A 206 5.59 14.19 -8.96
C ILE A 206 4.08 14.42 -9.13
N LYS A 207 3.66 15.40 -9.92
CA LYS A 207 2.27 15.68 -10.25
C LYS A 207 1.51 14.42 -10.71
N GLY A 208 2.15 13.60 -11.54
CA GLY A 208 1.54 12.36 -12.02
C GLY A 208 1.20 11.38 -10.88
N TRP A 209 2.06 11.28 -9.88
CA TRP A 209 1.85 10.43 -8.70
C TRP A 209 0.77 10.98 -7.79
N VAL A 210 0.75 12.31 -7.60
CA VAL A 210 -0.31 12.99 -6.83
C VAL A 210 -1.67 12.79 -7.49
N SER A 211 -1.76 12.98 -8.82
CA SER A 211 -3.00 12.76 -9.56
C SER A 211 -3.48 11.32 -9.47
N LEU A 212 -2.57 10.35 -9.61
CA LEU A 212 -2.88 8.92 -9.54
C LEU A 212 -3.45 8.55 -8.16
N SER A 213 -2.77 8.96 -7.09
CA SER A 213 -3.22 8.72 -5.72
C SER A 213 -4.56 9.42 -5.44
N TRP A 214 -4.75 10.64 -5.91
CA TRP A 214 -6.00 11.39 -5.75
C TRP A 214 -7.18 10.71 -6.46
N ILE A 215 -6.99 10.23 -7.68
CA ILE A 215 -8.02 9.53 -8.45
C ILE A 215 -8.45 8.25 -7.73
N PHE A 216 -7.49 7.40 -7.34
CA PHE A 216 -7.81 6.14 -6.67
C PHE A 216 -8.44 6.36 -5.29
N LEU A 217 -7.97 7.34 -4.54
CA LEU A 217 -8.55 7.67 -3.24
C LEU A 217 -9.99 8.18 -3.38
N THR A 218 -10.24 9.04 -4.38
CA THR A 218 -11.59 9.53 -4.70
C THR A 218 -12.53 8.38 -5.07
N LEU A 219 -12.09 7.48 -5.96
CA LEU A 219 -12.89 6.33 -6.36
C LEU A 219 -13.12 5.35 -5.19
N GLY A 220 -12.09 5.13 -4.37
CA GLY A 220 -12.20 4.30 -3.18
C GLY A 220 -13.22 4.85 -2.18
N ILE A 221 -13.14 6.14 -1.83
CA ILE A 221 -14.11 6.79 -0.94
C ILE A 221 -15.53 6.69 -1.52
N LEU A 222 -15.69 6.97 -2.82
CA LEU A 222 -17.00 6.90 -3.48
C LEU A 222 -17.61 5.49 -3.40
N LEU A 223 -16.83 4.44 -3.68
CA LEU A 223 -17.31 3.06 -3.60
C LEU A 223 -17.69 2.67 -2.17
N GLY A 224 -16.91 3.08 -1.17
CA GLY A 224 -17.23 2.88 0.24
C GLY A 224 -18.51 3.61 0.65
N SER A 225 -18.73 4.83 0.18
CA SER A 225 -19.94 5.60 0.44
C SER A 225 -21.18 4.96 -0.21
N ILE A 226 -21.07 4.42 -1.41
CA ILE A 226 -22.17 3.70 -2.09
C ILE A 226 -22.53 2.45 -1.28
N TRP A 227 -21.53 1.67 -0.86
CA TRP A 227 -21.76 0.50 -0.01
C TRP A 227 -22.42 0.88 1.32
N ALA A 228 -21.92 1.88 2.02
CA ALA A 228 -22.49 2.34 3.29
C ALA A 228 -23.95 2.79 3.14
N TYR A 229 -24.31 3.40 2.02
CA TYR A 229 -25.65 3.89 1.74
C TYR A 229 -26.70 2.78 1.78
N TYR A 230 -26.44 1.63 1.16
CA TYR A 230 -27.45 0.57 1.08
C TYR A 230 -27.27 -0.56 2.10
N GLU A 231 -26.04 -0.81 2.60
CA GLU A 231 -25.79 -1.90 3.54
C GLU A 231 -25.93 -1.50 5.00
N LEU A 232 -25.49 -0.30 5.39
CA LEU A 232 -25.44 0.10 6.79
C LEU A 232 -26.75 0.71 7.31
N GLY A 233 -27.71 1.02 6.42
CA GLY A 233 -29.01 1.56 6.80
C GLY A 233 -28.98 2.94 7.46
N TRP A 234 -27.92 3.70 7.28
CA TRP A 234 -27.74 5.03 7.91
C TRP A 234 -28.61 6.14 7.30
N GLY A 235 -29.29 5.86 6.19
CA GLY A 235 -30.16 6.84 5.52
C GLY A 235 -29.45 7.85 4.64
N GLY A 236 -28.14 7.76 4.48
CA GLY A 236 -27.29 8.60 3.63
C GLY A 236 -25.99 7.91 3.24
N PHE A 237 -25.30 8.47 2.24
CA PHE A 237 -24.03 7.93 1.76
C PHE A 237 -22.81 8.43 2.56
N TRP A 238 -22.99 9.35 3.49
CA TRP A 238 -21.95 9.89 4.36
C TRP A 238 -22.53 10.20 5.74
N PHE A 239 -21.92 9.67 6.77
CA PHE A 239 -22.40 9.75 8.13
C PHE A 239 -21.43 10.34 9.15
N TRP A 240 -20.23 10.76 8.67
CA TRP A 240 -19.17 11.33 9.51
C TRP A 240 -18.66 10.36 10.57
N ASP A 241 -18.70 9.07 10.28
CA ASP A 241 -18.12 8.08 11.16
C ASP A 241 -16.57 8.15 11.20
N PRO A 242 -15.91 7.51 12.17
CA PRO A 242 -14.45 7.53 12.25
C PRO A 242 -13.76 7.00 10.99
N VAL A 243 -14.27 5.94 10.35
CA VAL A 243 -13.68 5.32 9.16
C VAL A 243 -13.77 6.25 7.94
N GLU A 244 -14.94 6.87 7.75
CA GLU A 244 -15.14 7.87 6.69
C GLU A 244 -14.22 9.08 6.88
N ASN A 245 -14.18 9.65 8.09
CA ASN A 245 -13.36 10.82 8.40
C ASN A 245 -11.87 10.56 8.21
N VAL A 246 -11.39 9.37 8.56
CA VAL A 246 -10.00 8.96 8.41
C VAL A 246 -9.60 8.87 6.94
N SER A 247 -10.50 8.48 6.04
CA SER A 247 -10.23 8.47 4.59
C SER A 247 -10.33 9.87 3.98
N LEU A 248 -11.21 10.73 4.49
CA LEU A 248 -11.42 12.09 4.01
C LEU A 248 -10.25 13.02 4.31
N MET A 249 -9.61 12.90 5.48
CA MET A 249 -8.49 13.77 5.88
C MET A 249 -7.32 13.73 4.89
N PRO A 250 -6.74 12.58 4.51
CA PRO A 250 -5.69 12.53 3.50
C PRO A 250 -6.18 12.93 2.11
N TRP A 251 -7.45 12.72 1.78
CA TRP A 251 -8.04 13.18 0.52
C TRP A 251 -8.06 14.71 0.42
N LEU A 252 -8.44 15.42 1.49
CA LEU A 252 -8.41 16.89 1.55
C LEU A 252 -6.97 17.42 1.44
N ALA A 253 -6.03 16.82 2.16
CA ALA A 253 -4.62 17.17 2.09
C ALA A 253 -4.06 16.95 0.67
N LEU A 254 -4.42 15.84 0.04
CA LEU A 254 -3.99 15.48 -1.32
C LEU A 254 -4.62 16.39 -2.38
N THR A 255 -5.88 16.79 -2.21
CA THR A 255 -6.56 17.77 -3.07
C THR A 255 -5.85 19.11 -3.01
N THR A 256 -5.53 19.57 -1.82
CA THR A 256 -4.78 20.81 -1.61
C THR A 256 -3.38 20.71 -2.23
N LEU A 257 -2.67 19.60 -1.99
CA LEU A 257 -1.35 19.31 -2.56
C LEU A 257 -1.38 19.38 -4.10
N PHE A 258 -2.41 18.82 -4.71
CA PHE A 258 -2.54 18.82 -6.17
C PHE A 258 -2.56 20.25 -6.74
N HIS A 259 -3.29 21.16 -6.11
CA HIS A 259 -3.33 22.56 -6.52
C HIS A 259 -1.98 23.28 -6.32
N PHE A 260 -1.33 23.05 -5.18
CA PHE A 260 -0.01 23.66 -4.92
C PHE A 260 1.09 23.14 -5.85
N ILE A 261 1.03 21.88 -6.27
CA ILE A 261 1.97 21.32 -7.25
C ILE A 261 1.77 21.95 -8.64
N LEU A 262 0.54 22.22 -9.06
CA LEU A 262 0.27 22.94 -10.30
C LEU A 262 0.87 24.36 -10.30
N ILE A 263 0.81 25.03 -9.16
CA ILE A 263 1.41 26.35 -8.99
C ILE A 263 2.94 26.25 -8.96
N LEU A 264 3.50 25.31 -8.21
CA LEU A 264 4.93 25.07 -8.11
C LEU A 264 5.56 24.75 -9.47
N GLU A 265 4.89 23.95 -10.30
CA GLU A 265 5.33 23.63 -11.66
C GLU A 265 5.55 24.88 -12.51
N ARG A 266 4.67 25.90 -12.35
CA ARG A 266 4.68 27.11 -13.18
C ARG A 266 5.52 28.26 -12.61
N LYS A 267 5.50 28.45 -11.28
CA LYS A 267 6.00 29.67 -10.64
C LYS A 267 7.09 29.45 -9.60
N LEU A 268 7.40 28.21 -9.21
CA LEU A 268 8.36 27.86 -8.13
C LEU A 268 8.08 28.56 -6.78
N ILE A 269 6.81 28.82 -6.47
CA ILE A 269 6.37 29.36 -5.19
C ILE A 269 5.65 28.29 -4.39
N PHE A 270 5.47 28.51 -3.08
CA PHE A 270 4.80 27.60 -2.15
C PHE A 270 5.51 26.26 -1.91
N THR A 271 6.83 26.19 -2.10
CA THR A 271 7.64 24.98 -1.90
C THR A 271 7.42 24.37 -0.51
N SER A 272 7.40 25.19 0.55
CA SER A 272 7.17 24.73 1.93
C SER A 272 5.80 24.08 2.10
N TRP A 273 4.76 24.63 1.49
CA TRP A 273 3.42 24.05 1.51
C TRP A 273 3.36 22.69 0.80
N VAL A 274 4.02 22.57 -0.35
CA VAL A 274 4.11 21.27 -1.05
C VAL A 274 4.80 20.22 -0.18
N ILE A 275 5.88 20.59 0.51
CA ILE A 275 6.59 19.68 1.42
C ILE A 275 5.68 19.25 2.58
N ILE A 276 5.07 20.21 3.28
CA ILE A 276 4.19 19.94 4.43
C ILE A 276 3.01 19.06 4.01
N LEU A 277 2.32 19.40 2.93
CA LEU A 277 1.15 18.66 2.46
C LEU A 277 1.50 17.25 1.98
N SER A 278 2.66 17.07 1.32
CA SER A 278 3.13 15.73 0.92
C SER A 278 3.39 14.83 2.12
N ILE A 279 4.02 15.38 3.18
CA ILE A 279 4.28 14.66 4.43
C ILE A 279 2.97 14.38 5.15
N SER A 280 2.11 15.40 5.29
CA SER A 280 0.83 15.28 6.01
C SER A 280 -0.10 14.26 5.36
N THR A 281 -0.18 14.20 4.03
CA THR A 281 -1.05 13.24 3.33
C THR A 281 -0.76 11.80 3.74
N PHE A 282 0.50 11.39 3.66
CA PHE A 282 0.88 10.01 4.04
C PHE A 282 0.80 9.80 5.56
N THR A 283 1.19 10.79 6.36
CA THR A 283 1.08 10.70 7.82
C THR A 283 -0.38 10.52 8.27
N LEU A 284 -1.32 11.28 7.69
CA LEU A 284 -2.74 11.12 7.95
C LEU A 284 -3.26 9.76 7.52
N SER A 285 -2.79 9.23 6.37
CA SER A 285 -3.11 7.87 5.94
C SER A 285 -2.62 6.83 6.95
N MET A 286 -1.39 6.95 7.44
CA MET A 286 -0.83 6.03 8.45
C MET A 286 -1.57 6.12 9.78
N ILE A 287 -1.78 7.33 10.30
CA ILE A 287 -2.53 7.54 11.55
C ILE A 287 -3.92 6.92 11.42
N GLY A 288 -4.61 7.19 10.31
CA GLY A 288 -5.92 6.66 10.05
C GLY A 288 -5.99 5.15 10.09
N THR A 289 -5.07 4.46 9.46
CA THR A 289 -5.04 2.99 9.41
C THR A 289 -4.89 2.34 10.78
N PHE A 290 -4.22 2.99 11.74
CA PHE A 290 -4.00 2.45 13.09
C PHE A 290 -4.97 2.99 14.15
N LEU A 291 -5.83 3.96 13.79
CA LEU A 291 -6.86 4.50 14.71
C LEU A 291 -8.22 3.80 14.56
N VAL A 292 -8.49 3.21 13.43
CA VAL A 292 -9.73 2.53 13.05
C VAL A 292 -9.37 1.11 12.62
#